data_b1fcf79259018f92c7cccf4a8b747c10
#
_entry.id   b1fcf79259018f92c7cccf4a8b747c10
#
_cell.length_a   1.000
_cell.length_b   1.000
_cell.length_c   1.000
_cell.angle_alpha   90.00
_cell.angle_beta   90.00
_cell.angle_gamma   90.00
#
_symmetry.space_group_name_H-M   'P 1'
#
loop_
_entity.id
_entity.type
_entity.pdbx_description
1 polymer ?
#
loop_
_entity_poly.entity_id
_entity_poly.type
_entity_poly.pdbx_seq_one_letter_code
_entity_poly.pdbx_strand_id
1 'polypeptide(L)'
;ARLMDGINMDFETLYVGYVGKNVLNFFRQDNGYQDGSYHKQWGGKEDNEHLVEIVAQLDTSAASFKDDLYSQMQSTYQRLNG
;
A
#
# COMPACT_ATOMS: atom_id res chain seq x y z
N ALA A 1 -12.64 19.28 -21.10
CA ALA A 1 -12.43 19.12 -20.81
C ALA A 1 -11.76 18.96 -20.56
N ARG A 2 -11.38 18.95 -20.59
CA ARG A 2 -10.84 18.69 -20.30
C ARG A 2 -10.33 18.87 -19.38
N LEU A 3 -9.79 19.56 -19.20
CA LEU A 3 -9.36 19.79 -18.15
C LEU A 3 -9.57 18.80 -17.33
N MET A 4 -10.51 18.52 -17.26
CA MET A 4 -10.84 17.59 -16.54
C MET A 4 -10.23 16.41 -16.89
N ASP A 5 -9.67 16.31 -17.91
CA ASP A 5 -9.08 15.17 -18.22
C ASP A 5 -8.20 14.72 -17.23
N GLY A 6 -7.36 15.52 -16.79
CA GLY A 6 -6.47 15.12 -15.86
C GLY A 6 -7.11 14.61 -14.69
N ILE A 7 -8.22 15.12 -14.42
CA ILE A 7 -8.83 14.72 -13.30
C ILE A 7 -9.30 13.45 -13.43
N ASN A 8 -9.70 13.19 -14.56
CA ASN A 8 -10.25 12.06 -14.63
C ASN A 8 -9.55 10.94 -14.43
N MET A 9 -8.40 10.98 -14.50
CA MET A 9 -7.77 9.90 -14.41
C MET A 9 -8.04 9.29 -13.27
N ASP A 10 -8.76 9.85 -12.60
CA ASP A 10 -8.46 9.43 -11.67
C ASP A 10 -9.18 9.19 -10.58
N PHE A 11 -10.45 8.87 -10.68
CA PHE A 11 -11.25 8.37 -9.65
C PHE A 11 -10.70 7.04 -9.19
N GLU A 12 -10.34 6.18 -10.10
CA GLU A 12 -9.76 4.90 -9.73
C GLU A 12 -8.39 5.09 -9.08
N THR A 13 -7.58 6.00 -9.61
CA THR A 13 -6.28 6.26 -9.04
C THR A 13 -6.42 6.82 -7.62
N LEU A 14 -7.41 7.70 -7.42
CA LEU A 14 -7.63 8.24 -6.09
C LEU A 14 -8.11 7.15 -5.12
N TYR A 15 -9.00 6.30 -5.60
CA TYR A 15 -9.52 5.22 -4.78
C TYR A 15 -8.39 4.28 -4.37
N VAL A 16 -7.55 3.88 -5.30
CA VAL A 16 -6.46 2.97 -5.03
C VAL A 16 -5.48 3.61 -4.05
N GLY A 17 -5.18 4.89 -4.24
CA GLY A 17 -4.29 5.58 -3.33
C GLY A 17 -4.86 5.67 -1.93
N TYR A 18 -6.16 5.93 -1.83
CA TYR A 18 -6.82 6.03 -0.54
C TYR A 18 -6.82 4.68 0.18
N VAL A 19 -7.18 3.61 -0.53
CA VAL A 19 -7.21 2.28 0.06
C VAL A 19 -5.79 1.85 0.45
N GLY A 20 -4.82 2.14 -0.40
CA GLY A 20 -3.43 1.79 -0.10
C GLY A 20 -2.94 2.45 1.17
N LYS A 21 -3.25 3.74 1.33
CA LYS A 21 -2.84 4.44 2.53
C LYS A 21 -3.51 3.86 3.76
N ASN A 22 -4.79 3.54 3.68
CA ASN A 22 -5.49 2.96 4.80
C ASN A 22 -4.91 1.61 5.17
N VAL A 23 -4.62 0.77 4.19
CA VAL A 23 -4.05 -0.54 4.44
C VAL A 23 -2.67 -0.37 5.09
N LEU A 24 -1.87 0.57 4.61
CA LEU A 24 -0.56 0.81 5.17
C LEU A 24 -0.67 1.26 6.63
N ASN A 25 -1.61 2.13 6.93
CA ASN A 25 -1.80 2.58 8.31
C ASN A 25 -2.17 1.44 9.24
N PHE A 26 -3.08 0.57 8.82
CA PHE A 26 -3.43 -0.59 9.62
C PHE A 26 -2.22 -1.51 9.77
N PHE A 27 -1.48 -1.69 8.70
CA PHE A 27 -0.31 -2.56 8.73
C PHE A 27 0.72 -2.02 9.72
N ARG A 28 0.95 -0.73 9.73
CA ARG A 28 1.90 -0.11 10.65
C ARG A 28 1.48 -0.34 12.09
N GLN A 29 0.21 -0.15 12.38
CA GLN A 29 -0.28 -0.33 13.74
C GLN A 29 -0.17 -1.77 14.19
N ASP A 30 -0.44 -2.71 13.28
CA ASP A 30 -0.36 -4.12 13.61
C ASP A 30 1.08 -4.56 13.84
N ASN A 31 2.03 -3.83 13.34
CA ASN A 31 3.44 -4.22 13.41
C ASN A 31 4.27 -3.34 14.35
N GLY A 32 3.61 -2.63 15.25
CA GLY A 32 4.35 -1.95 16.31
C GLY A 32 4.71 -0.50 16.04
N TYR A 33 3.96 0.18 15.20
CA TYR A 33 4.26 1.56 14.87
C TYR A 33 4.20 2.43 16.13
N GLN A 34 3.24 2.19 17.01
CA GLN A 34 3.08 3.05 18.18
C GLN A 34 4.13 2.82 19.23
N ASP A 35 4.67 1.62 19.36
CA ASP A 35 5.68 1.36 20.35
C ASP A 35 7.09 1.45 19.77
N GLY A 36 7.21 1.84 18.53
CA GLY A 36 8.52 2.08 17.93
C GLY A 36 9.22 0.87 17.37
N SER A 37 8.58 -0.28 17.34
CA SER A 37 9.24 -1.47 16.81
C SER A 37 9.03 -1.66 15.31
N TYR A 38 8.22 -0.82 14.68
CA TYR A 38 7.95 -0.95 13.26
C TYR A 38 9.13 -0.44 12.43
N HIS A 39 9.49 -1.18 11.41
CA HIS A 39 10.56 -0.76 10.51
C HIS A 39 9.95 -0.09 9.28
N LYS A 40 10.26 1.20 9.08
CA LYS A 40 9.73 1.91 7.93
C LYS A 40 10.47 1.57 6.65
N GLN A 41 11.66 1.04 6.74
CA GLN A 41 12.43 0.67 5.56
C GLN A 41 12.56 -0.84 5.50
N TRP A 42 12.24 -1.42 4.36
CA TRP A 42 12.29 -2.84 4.16
C TRP A 42 13.27 -3.13 3.03
N GLY A 43 14.42 -3.69 3.38
CA GLY A 43 15.39 -4.02 2.36
C GLY A 43 15.95 -2.80 1.63
N GLY A 44 16.03 -1.66 2.30
CA GLY A 44 16.59 -0.46 1.70
C GLY A 44 15.60 0.48 1.04
N LYS A 45 14.31 0.09 1.00
CA LYS A 45 13.27 0.95 0.44
C LYS A 45 12.23 1.22 1.49
N GLU A 46 11.63 2.38 1.44
CA GLU A 46 10.59 2.72 2.39
C GLU A 46 9.31 1.95 2.12
N ASP A 47 8.50 1.82 3.15
CA ASP A 47 7.23 1.09 3.05
C ASP A 47 6.33 1.65 1.95
N ASN A 48 6.32 2.96 1.74
CA ASN A 48 5.51 3.56 0.68
C ASN A 48 5.97 3.09 -0.69
N GLU A 49 7.27 2.88 -0.88
CA GLU A 49 7.77 2.41 -2.16
C GLU A 49 7.34 0.98 -2.40
N HIS A 50 7.38 0.15 -1.38
CA HIS A 50 6.91 -1.22 -1.50
C HIS A 50 5.41 -1.26 -1.77
N LEU A 51 4.67 -0.36 -1.12
CA LEU A 51 3.24 -0.26 -1.34
C LEU A 51 2.93 0.01 -2.81
N VAL A 52 3.60 0.96 -3.41
CA VAL A 52 3.36 1.30 -4.80
C VAL A 52 3.70 0.12 -5.71
N GLU A 53 4.79 -0.56 -5.45
CA GLU A 53 5.19 -1.70 -6.26
C GLU A 53 4.19 -2.85 -6.14
N ILE A 54 3.72 -3.11 -4.94
CA ILE A 54 2.75 -4.18 -4.73
C ILE A 54 1.43 -3.85 -5.40
N VAL A 55 0.97 -2.62 -5.25
CA VAL A 55 -0.28 -2.20 -5.86
C VAL A 55 -0.20 -2.37 -7.38
N ALA A 56 0.95 -2.09 -7.96
CA ALA A 56 1.09 -2.22 -9.41
C ALA A 56 0.97 -3.66 -9.88
N GLN A 57 1.15 -4.62 -8.99
CA GLN A 57 1.06 -6.02 -9.35
C GLN A 57 -0.29 -6.65 -9.03
N LEU A 58 -1.12 -5.94 -8.31
CA LEU A 58 -2.41 -6.49 -7.90
C LEU A 58 -3.54 -6.01 -8.80
N ASP A 59 -4.63 -6.76 -8.77
CA ASP A 59 -5.82 -6.38 -9.52
C ASP A 59 -6.61 -5.41 -8.65
N THR A 60 -6.52 -4.14 -8.95
CA THR A 60 -7.16 -3.12 -8.11
C THR A 60 -8.67 -3.14 -8.21
N SER A 61 -9.22 -3.87 -9.17
CA SER A 61 -10.67 -3.97 -9.27
C SER A 61 -11.21 -5.21 -8.57
N ALA A 62 -10.35 -6.04 -8.02
CA ALA A 62 -10.81 -7.24 -7.34
C ALA A 62 -11.42 -6.90 -5.99
N ALA A 63 -12.44 -7.64 -5.61
CA ALA A 63 -13.08 -7.42 -4.33
C ALA A 63 -12.12 -7.68 -3.18
N SER A 64 -11.13 -8.53 -3.40
CA SER A 64 -10.16 -8.86 -2.37
C SER A 64 -8.92 -7.99 -2.40
N PHE A 65 -8.95 -6.89 -3.15
CA PHE A 65 -7.77 -6.05 -3.31
C PHE A 65 -7.17 -5.63 -1.97
N LYS A 66 -7.97 -5.19 -1.04
CA LYS A 66 -7.47 -4.75 0.26
C LYS A 66 -6.77 -5.88 0.99
N ASP A 67 -7.40 -7.05 1.02
CA ASP A 67 -6.83 -8.19 1.73
C ASP A 67 -5.57 -8.67 1.03
N ASP A 68 -5.58 -8.68 -0.30
CA ASP A 68 -4.41 -9.10 -1.05
C ASP A 68 -3.25 -8.13 -0.80
N LEU A 69 -3.53 -6.85 -0.77
CA LEU A 69 -2.51 -5.85 -0.53
C LEU A 69 -1.90 -6.05 0.86
N TYR A 70 -2.72 -6.23 1.86
CA TYR A 70 -2.23 -6.44 3.22
C TYR A 70 -1.36 -7.69 3.29
N SER A 71 -1.83 -8.78 2.70
CA SER A 71 -1.07 -10.03 2.71
C SER A 71 0.27 -9.89 2.03
N GLN A 72 0.31 -9.21 0.90
CA GLN A 72 1.55 -9.01 0.18
C GLN A 72 2.51 -8.14 0.99
N MET A 73 2.01 -7.12 1.63
CA MET A 73 2.84 -6.28 2.47
C MET A 73 3.40 -7.06 3.64
N GLN A 74 2.57 -7.90 4.25
CA GLN A 74 3.00 -8.71 5.38
C GLN A 74 4.10 -9.68 4.96
N SER A 75 3.94 -10.34 3.84
CA SER A 75 4.95 -11.25 3.33
C SER A 75 6.24 -10.53 3.02
N THR A 76 6.16 -9.38 2.38
CA THR A 76 7.34 -8.62 2.00
C THR A 76 8.07 -8.12 3.26
N TYR A 77 7.32 -7.64 4.21
CA TYR A 77 7.90 -7.13 5.44
C TYR A 77 8.65 -8.24 6.18
N GLN A 78 8.03 -9.39 6.31
CA GLN A 78 8.65 -10.50 7.00
C GLN A 78 9.86 -11.02 6.26
N ARG A 79 9.80 -11.06 4.94
CA ARG A 79 10.92 -11.55 4.15
C ARG A 79 12.12 -10.63 4.26
N LEU A 80 11.90 -9.33 4.29
CA LEU A 80 13.01 -8.38 4.28
C LEU A 80 13.47 -7.96 5.66
N ASN A 81 12.63 -8.08 6.67
CA ASN A 81 12.98 -7.66 8.01
C ASN A 81 12.93 -8.77 9.04
N GLY A 82 12.43 -9.87 8.65
CA GLY A 82 12.30 -10.98 9.57
C GLY A 82 13.33 -11.99 9.34
#